data_70873d7b7733a968b57f5f818c568f27
#
_entry.id   70873d7b7733a968b57f5f818c568f27
#
_cell.length_a   1.000
_cell.length_b   1.000
_cell.length_c   1.000
_cell.angle_alpha   90.00
_cell.angle_beta   90.00
_cell.angle_gamma   90.00
#
_symmetry.space_group_name_H-M   'P 1'
#
loop_
_entity.id
_entity.type
_entity.pdbx_description
1 polymer ?
#
loop_
_entity_poly.entity_id
_entity_poly.type
_entity_poly.pdbx_seq_one_letter_code
_entity_poly.pdbx_strand_id
1 'polypeptide(L)'
;MRNLSKAVLAALLLAFVSVNAAQAQDFTDQDLKDYAVILLAQKAITEKISPYVNELIEKQDGIDGNRYAELDAIAKGDATKLPAGTDVEKFEQTFYATIQKRVKARTKGAGTVVSTLAKYTLGGKKYNAIKKAYRSDADLKAKVDGMMAAMATQP
;
A
#
# COMPACT_ATOMS: atom_id res chain seq x y z
N MET A 1 -4.11 51.27 -41.96
CA MET A 1 -5.11 50.24 -41.65
C MET A 1 -4.45 49.26 -40.70
N ARG A 2 -4.54 49.56 -39.56
CA ARG A 2 -5.26 49.19 -38.28
C ARG A 2 -4.71 47.92 -37.68
N ASN A 3 -3.76 48.14 -36.78
CA ASN A 3 -3.24 47.17 -35.78
C ASN A 3 -4.31 46.85 -34.75
N LEU A 4 -5.09 45.77 -34.96
CA LEU A 4 -6.15 45.32 -34.04
C LEU A 4 -6.16 43.79 -33.94
N SER A 5 -5.04 43.21 -33.61
CA SER A 5 -5.00 41.75 -33.43
C SER A 5 -3.95 41.22 -32.43
N LYS A 6 -3.30 42.10 -31.64
CA LYS A 6 -2.33 41.67 -30.63
C LYS A 6 -2.83 41.75 -29.19
N ALA A 7 -3.98 42.37 -28.94
CA ALA A 7 -4.53 42.52 -27.59
C ALA A 7 -5.56 41.47 -27.17
N VAL A 8 -6.06 40.64 -28.10
CA VAL A 8 -7.07 39.60 -27.81
C VAL A 8 -6.46 38.25 -27.44
N LEU A 9 -5.20 38.01 -27.80
CA LEU A 9 -4.52 36.74 -27.51
C LEU A 9 -3.92 36.66 -26.09
N ALA A 10 -3.77 37.78 -25.42
CA ALA A 10 -3.20 37.79 -24.04
C ALA A 10 -4.26 37.58 -22.93
N ALA A 11 -5.56 37.69 -23.25
CA ALA A 11 -6.62 37.53 -22.27
C ALA A 11 -7.14 36.08 -22.14
N LEU A 12 -6.75 35.17 -23.05
CA LEU A 12 -7.19 33.76 -23.06
C LEU A 12 -6.24 32.77 -22.39
N LEU A 13 -5.05 33.26 -21.97
CA LEU A 13 -4.05 32.43 -21.29
C LEU A 13 -4.08 32.54 -19.75
N LEU A 14 -4.94 33.39 -19.18
CA LEU A 14 -5.10 33.58 -17.74
C LEU A 14 -6.31 32.84 -17.13
N ALA A 15 -7.07 32.10 -17.93
CA ALA A 15 -8.28 31.42 -17.48
C ALA A 15 -8.11 29.90 -17.21
N PHE A 16 -6.89 29.35 -17.31
CA PHE A 16 -6.66 27.92 -17.09
C PHE A 16 -5.82 27.56 -15.85
N VAL A 17 -5.60 28.49 -14.93
CA VAL A 17 -4.85 28.25 -13.68
C VAL A 17 -5.73 28.22 -12.44
N SER A 18 -7.02 28.09 -12.57
CA SER A 18 -7.91 28.13 -11.41
C SER A 18 -8.99 27.05 -11.44
N VAL A 19 -8.63 25.77 -11.53
CA VAL A 19 -9.56 24.72 -11.07
C VAL A 19 -8.74 23.48 -10.65
N ASN A 20 -7.97 23.59 -9.61
CA ASN A 20 -7.65 22.49 -8.72
C ASN A 20 -7.36 22.98 -7.30
N ALA A 21 -8.02 24.03 -6.86
CA ALA A 21 -8.35 24.16 -5.45
C ALA A 21 -9.49 23.17 -5.17
N ALA A 22 -9.25 21.89 -5.42
CA ALA A 22 -10.03 20.82 -4.83
C ALA A 22 -9.81 20.95 -3.33
N GLN A 23 -10.80 21.58 -2.68
CA GLN A 23 -11.01 21.66 -1.25
C GLN A 23 -9.81 21.12 -0.47
N ALA A 24 -8.89 22.00 -0.07
CA ALA A 24 -7.95 21.71 0.99
C ALA A 24 -8.85 21.32 2.17
N GLN A 25 -9.06 20.03 2.33
CA GLN A 25 -9.72 19.51 3.51
C GLN A 25 -8.71 19.76 4.60
N ASP A 26 -8.98 20.76 5.46
CA ASP A 26 -8.12 21.12 6.57
C ASP A 26 -8.07 19.95 7.54
N PHE A 27 -7.07 19.08 7.33
CA PHE A 27 -6.76 18.02 8.28
C PHE A 27 -5.95 18.61 9.42
N THR A 28 -6.39 18.38 10.64
CA THR A 28 -5.62 18.77 11.81
C THR A 28 -4.34 17.92 11.93
N ASP A 29 -3.35 18.44 12.65
CA ASP A 29 -2.13 17.67 12.96
C ASP A 29 -2.46 16.36 13.68
N GLN A 30 -3.52 16.34 14.50
CA GLN A 30 -3.99 15.13 15.16
C GLN A 30 -4.55 14.12 14.16
N ASP A 31 -5.34 14.56 13.18
CA ASP A 31 -5.85 13.69 12.11
C ASP A 31 -4.71 13.02 11.33
N LEU A 32 -3.65 13.79 11.02
CA LEU A 32 -2.49 13.27 10.31
C LEU A 32 -1.64 12.33 11.17
N LYS A 33 -1.52 12.60 12.48
CA LYS A 33 -0.89 11.70 13.44
C LYS A 33 -1.65 10.37 13.54
N ASP A 34 -2.96 10.42 13.68
CA ASP A 34 -3.80 9.22 13.73
C ASP A 34 -3.67 8.40 12.44
N TYR A 35 -3.61 9.07 11.28
CA TYR A 35 -3.37 8.41 10.01
C TYR A 35 -1.97 7.76 9.95
N ALA A 36 -0.93 8.45 10.45
CA ALA A 36 0.43 7.93 10.53
C ALA A 36 0.51 6.69 11.43
N VAL A 37 -0.19 6.68 12.58
CA VAL A 37 -0.29 5.50 13.46
C VAL A 37 -0.92 4.30 12.72
N ILE A 38 -1.97 4.54 11.94
CA ILE A 38 -2.61 3.49 11.14
C ILE A 38 -1.63 2.89 10.11
N LEU A 39 -0.86 3.77 9.43
CA LEU A 39 0.15 3.31 8.47
C LEU A 39 1.27 2.52 9.15
N LEU A 40 1.75 2.96 10.32
CA LEU A 40 2.75 2.24 11.10
C LEU A 40 2.25 0.87 11.55
N ALA A 41 1.01 0.78 12.03
CA ALA A 41 0.40 -0.50 12.40
C ALA A 41 0.29 -1.45 11.19
N GLN A 42 -0.11 -0.94 10.02
CA GLN A 42 -0.12 -1.70 8.78
C GLN A 42 1.27 -2.22 8.42
N LYS A 43 2.26 -1.32 8.42
CA LYS A 43 3.66 -1.62 8.12
C LYS A 43 4.20 -2.70 9.04
N ALA A 44 4.03 -2.56 10.35
CA ALA A 44 4.50 -3.52 11.36
C ALA A 44 3.96 -4.94 11.14
N ILE A 45 2.75 -5.08 10.61
CA ILE A 45 2.16 -6.40 10.31
C ILE A 45 2.69 -6.93 8.98
N THR A 46 2.71 -6.08 7.94
CA THR A 46 3.08 -6.51 6.59
C THR A 46 4.57 -6.85 6.46
N GLU A 47 5.45 -6.13 7.15
CA GLU A 47 6.89 -6.40 7.17
C GLU A 47 7.25 -7.76 7.80
N LYS A 48 6.39 -8.31 8.63
CA LYS A 48 6.57 -9.65 9.22
C LYS A 48 6.13 -10.80 8.30
N ILE A 49 5.53 -10.52 7.16
CA ILE A 49 5.04 -11.56 6.25
C ILE A 49 6.21 -12.29 5.59
N SER A 50 7.18 -11.58 5.01
CA SER A 50 8.33 -12.20 4.34
C SER A 50 9.21 -13.02 5.30
N PRO A 51 9.64 -12.50 6.47
CA PRO A 51 10.36 -13.31 7.45
C PRO A 51 9.61 -14.58 7.87
N TYR A 52 8.30 -14.47 8.05
CA TYR A 52 7.47 -15.62 8.38
C TYR A 52 7.43 -16.67 7.26
N VAL A 53 7.35 -16.24 5.99
CA VAL A 53 7.39 -17.16 4.84
C VAL A 53 8.75 -17.84 4.76
N ASN A 54 9.85 -17.09 4.92
CA ASN A 54 11.20 -17.64 4.92
C ASN A 54 11.38 -18.71 6.01
N GLU A 55 10.90 -18.43 7.24
CA GLU A 55 10.93 -19.41 8.34
C GLU A 55 10.17 -20.71 8.00
N LEU A 56 9.04 -20.60 7.30
CA LEU A 56 8.28 -21.78 6.90
C LEU A 56 8.99 -22.60 5.82
N ILE A 57 9.70 -21.93 4.90
CA ILE A 57 10.49 -22.58 3.86
C ILE A 57 11.69 -23.28 4.49
N GLU A 58 12.43 -22.60 5.38
CA GLU A 58 13.59 -23.15 6.08
C GLU A 58 13.25 -24.40 6.92
N LYS A 59 12.04 -24.49 7.44
CA LYS A 59 11.57 -25.62 8.24
C LYS A 59 10.98 -26.76 7.42
N GLN A 60 10.86 -26.59 6.10
CA GLN A 60 10.26 -27.60 5.22
C GLN A 60 11.35 -28.40 4.53
N ASP A 61 11.39 -29.70 4.78
CA ASP A 61 12.28 -30.61 4.04
C ASP A 61 11.84 -30.72 2.58
N GLY A 62 12.82 -30.82 1.68
CA GLY A 62 12.60 -31.04 0.26
C GLY A 62 12.28 -29.80 -0.58
N ILE A 63 12.29 -28.61 0.01
CA ILE A 63 12.15 -27.33 -0.69
C ILE A 63 13.02 -26.26 -0.03
N ASP A 64 13.72 -25.48 -0.85
CA ASP A 64 14.49 -24.33 -0.39
C ASP A 64 13.93 -23.02 -0.95
N GLY A 65 14.60 -21.91 -0.61
CA GLY A 65 14.19 -20.58 -1.05
C GLY A 65 14.24 -20.40 -2.56
N ASN A 66 15.20 -21.04 -3.26
CA ASN A 66 15.33 -20.94 -4.70
C ASN A 66 14.18 -21.70 -5.37
N ARG A 67 13.94 -22.93 -4.91
CA ARG A 67 12.83 -23.73 -5.42
C ARG A 67 11.48 -23.07 -5.19
N TYR A 68 11.28 -22.48 -4.01
CA TYR A 68 10.06 -21.71 -3.73
C TYR A 68 9.91 -20.51 -4.69
N ALA A 69 10.99 -19.79 -4.98
CA ALA A 69 10.96 -18.68 -5.93
C ALA A 69 10.61 -19.12 -7.37
N GLU A 70 11.09 -20.28 -7.81
CA GLU A 70 10.69 -20.87 -9.10
C GLU A 70 9.19 -21.16 -9.15
N LEU A 71 8.65 -21.78 -8.09
CA LEU A 71 7.20 -22.04 -7.99
C LEU A 71 6.39 -20.75 -8.02
N ASP A 72 6.86 -19.70 -7.30
CA ASP A 72 6.18 -18.41 -7.27
C ASP A 72 6.25 -17.67 -8.61
N ALA A 73 7.34 -17.82 -9.36
CA ALA A 73 7.47 -17.27 -10.72
C ALA A 73 6.43 -17.85 -11.69
N ILE A 74 6.12 -19.14 -11.53
CA ILE A 74 5.08 -19.83 -12.32
C ILE A 74 3.69 -19.44 -11.82
N ALA A 75 3.46 -19.59 -10.53
CA ALA A 75 2.15 -19.46 -9.89
C ALA A 75 1.70 -18.00 -9.70
N LYS A 76 2.64 -17.07 -9.49
CA LYS A 76 2.36 -15.64 -9.24
C LYS A 76 1.30 -15.43 -8.15
N GLY A 77 1.46 -16.15 -7.04
CA GLY A 77 0.56 -16.10 -5.91
C GLY A 77 -0.73 -16.92 -6.06
N ASP A 78 -0.90 -17.66 -7.16
CA ASP A 78 -2.06 -18.50 -7.44
C ASP A 78 -1.64 -19.96 -7.63
N ALA A 79 -1.76 -20.76 -6.56
CA ALA A 79 -1.36 -22.17 -6.56
C ALA A 79 -2.04 -23.03 -7.63
N THR A 80 -3.19 -22.62 -8.16
CA THR A 80 -3.90 -23.36 -9.22
C THR A 80 -3.20 -23.31 -10.57
N LYS A 81 -2.24 -22.38 -10.72
CA LYS A 81 -1.43 -22.25 -11.94
C LYS A 81 -0.20 -23.15 -11.95
N LEU A 82 0.12 -23.80 -10.84
CA LEU A 82 1.20 -24.79 -10.82
C LEU A 82 0.75 -26.03 -11.61
N PRO A 83 1.54 -26.46 -12.60
CA PRO A 83 1.19 -27.62 -13.38
C PRO A 83 1.17 -28.88 -12.51
N ALA A 84 0.17 -29.72 -12.71
CA ALA A 84 0.16 -31.05 -12.14
C ALA A 84 0.99 -31.96 -13.08
N GLY A 85 2.14 -32.45 -12.64
CA GLY A 85 2.95 -33.33 -13.44
C GLY A 85 4.46 -33.19 -13.24
N THR A 86 5.25 -33.55 -14.19
CA THR A 86 6.66 -33.92 -14.12
C THR A 86 7.64 -32.94 -13.47
N ASP A 87 7.34 -31.64 -13.47
CA ASP A 87 8.30 -30.62 -13.01
C ASP A 87 7.97 -30.04 -11.64
N VAL A 88 6.77 -30.30 -11.09
CA VAL A 88 6.33 -29.83 -9.77
C VAL A 88 5.72 -31.00 -9.01
N GLU A 89 6.32 -31.35 -7.89
CA GLU A 89 5.83 -32.45 -7.06
C GLU A 89 4.55 -32.07 -6.32
N LYS A 90 3.73 -33.07 -6.02
CA LYS A 90 2.45 -32.87 -5.33
C LYS A 90 2.63 -32.20 -3.95
N PHE A 91 3.71 -32.53 -3.24
CA PHE A 91 3.98 -31.89 -1.95
C PHE A 91 4.33 -30.41 -2.11
N GLU A 92 5.11 -30.04 -3.15
CA GLU A 92 5.46 -28.64 -3.46
C GLU A 92 4.21 -27.81 -3.77
N GLN A 93 3.27 -28.34 -4.55
CA GLN A 93 1.99 -27.69 -4.84
C GLN A 93 1.20 -27.45 -3.54
N THR A 94 1.12 -28.47 -2.68
CA THR A 94 0.41 -28.40 -1.41
C THR A 94 1.07 -27.41 -0.45
N PHE A 95 2.40 -27.44 -0.38
CA PHE A 95 3.18 -26.52 0.43
C PHE A 95 3.00 -25.08 -0.04
N TYR A 96 3.18 -24.82 -1.34
CA TYR A 96 2.98 -23.48 -1.93
C TYR A 96 1.55 -22.97 -1.67
N ALA A 97 0.54 -23.78 -1.90
CA ALA A 97 -0.86 -23.44 -1.63
C ALA A 97 -1.07 -23.07 -0.15
N THR A 98 -0.44 -23.81 0.76
CA THR A 98 -0.50 -23.56 2.21
C THR A 98 0.15 -22.23 2.56
N ILE A 99 1.33 -21.94 2.03
CA ILE A 99 2.01 -20.65 2.22
C ILE A 99 1.12 -19.51 1.71
N GLN A 100 0.60 -19.60 0.49
CA GLN A 100 -0.26 -18.56 -0.09
C GLN A 100 -1.53 -18.33 0.74
N LYS A 101 -2.15 -19.38 1.28
CA LYS A 101 -3.28 -19.27 2.19
C LYS A 101 -2.92 -18.49 3.46
N ARG A 102 -1.74 -18.78 4.04
CA ARG A 102 -1.25 -18.10 5.26
C ARG A 102 -0.89 -16.65 5.00
N VAL A 103 -0.25 -16.33 3.86
CA VAL A 103 0.04 -14.96 3.42
C VAL A 103 -1.26 -14.17 3.24
N LYS A 104 -2.24 -14.71 2.52
CA LYS A 104 -3.56 -14.09 2.33
C LYS A 104 -4.27 -13.83 3.66
N ALA A 105 -4.22 -14.76 4.61
CA ALA A 105 -4.82 -14.60 5.92
C ALA A 105 -4.16 -13.45 6.72
N ARG A 106 -2.82 -13.35 6.70
CA ARG A 106 -2.08 -12.26 7.36
C ARG A 106 -2.35 -10.90 6.71
N THR A 107 -2.37 -10.84 5.38
CA THR A 107 -2.71 -9.61 4.64
C THR A 107 -4.14 -9.15 4.93
N LYS A 108 -5.09 -10.10 4.98
CA LYS A 108 -6.47 -9.79 5.38
C LYS A 108 -6.54 -9.30 6.83
N GLY A 109 -5.79 -9.93 7.74
CA GLY A 109 -5.68 -9.49 9.13
C GLY A 109 -5.15 -8.07 9.26
N ALA A 110 -4.09 -7.72 8.51
CA ALA A 110 -3.59 -6.35 8.45
C ALA A 110 -4.66 -5.36 7.97
N GLY A 111 -5.40 -5.70 6.93
CA GLY A 111 -6.52 -4.90 6.45
C GLY A 111 -7.62 -4.70 7.50
N THR A 112 -7.91 -5.74 8.29
CA THR A 112 -8.87 -5.65 9.40
C THR A 112 -8.39 -4.69 10.48
N VAL A 113 -7.11 -4.75 10.88
CA VAL A 113 -6.53 -3.82 11.86
C VAL A 113 -6.62 -2.39 11.34
N VAL A 114 -6.22 -2.14 10.10
CA VAL A 114 -6.30 -0.81 9.46
C VAL A 114 -7.74 -0.28 9.47
N SER A 115 -8.72 -1.08 9.04
CA SER A 115 -10.11 -0.65 8.98
C SER A 115 -10.70 -0.39 10.37
N THR A 116 -10.31 -1.18 11.36
CA THR A 116 -10.74 -1.00 12.76
C THR A 116 -10.15 0.29 13.33
N LEU A 117 -8.84 0.50 13.22
CA LEU A 117 -8.20 1.74 13.65
C LEU A 117 -8.82 2.96 12.96
N ALA A 118 -8.92 2.92 11.62
CA ALA A 118 -9.53 4.00 10.85
C ALA A 118 -10.94 4.35 11.33
N LYS A 119 -11.76 3.33 11.64
CA LYS A 119 -13.13 3.53 12.12
C LYS A 119 -13.17 4.26 13.47
N TYR A 120 -12.31 3.86 14.40
CA TYR A 120 -12.37 4.35 15.79
C TYR A 120 -11.57 5.63 16.04
N THR A 121 -10.56 5.96 15.21
CA THR A 121 -9.75 7.16 15.37
C THR A 121 -10.23 8.31 14.48
N LEU A 122 -10.37 8.06 13.19
CA LEU A 122 -10.66 9.08 12.17
C LEU A 122 -12.10 9.07 11.67
N GLY A 123 -12.76 7.90 11.77
CA GLY A 123 -13.97 7.62 10.99
C GLY A 123 -13.66 7.36 9.51
N GLY A 124 -14.47 6.50 8.87
CA GLY A 124 -14.16 6.03 7.50
C GLY A 124 -14.09 7.13 6.44
N LYS A 125 -14.92 8.19 6.56
CA LYS A 125 -14.94 9.30 5.60
C LYS A 125 -13.62 10.10 5.64
N LYS A 126 -13.19 10.50 6.83
CA LYS A 126 -11.95 11.29 7.02
C LYS A 126 -10.72 10.46 6.66
N TYR A 127 -10.65 9.19 7.10
CA TYR A 127 -9.58 8.28 6.70
C TYR A 127 -9.42 8.18 5.18
N ASN A 128 -10.52 7.99 4.44
CA ASN A 128 -10.45 7.90 2.99
C ASN A 128 -10.03 9.22 2.32
N ALA A 129 -10.43 10.35 2.88
CA ALA A 129 -10.04 11.66 2.40
C ALA A 129 -8.53 11.90 2.59
N ILE A 130 -8.00 11.62 3.79
CA ILE A 130 -6.55 11.72 4.06
C ILE A 130 -5.77 10.74 3.18
N LYS A 131 -6.24 9.50 3.05
CA LYS A 131 -5.62 8.50 2.17
C LYS A 131 -5.54 8.94 0.72
N LYS A 132 -6.56 9.63 0.21
CA LYS A 132 -6.55 10.20 -1.13
C LYS A 132 -5.52 11.33 -1.23
N ALA A 133 -5.55 12.28 -0.30
CA ALA A 133 -4.60 13.39 -0.24
C ALA A 133 -3.15 12.90 -0.11
N TYR A 134 -2.88 11.95 0.77
CA TYR A 134 -1.55 11.34 0.95
C TYR A 134 -0.95 10.77 -0.35
N ARG A 135 -1.79 10.34 -1.31
CA ARG A 135 -1.34 9.81 -2.60
C ARG A 135 -1.11 10.89 -3.66
N SER A 136 -1.76 12.03 -3.55
CA SER A 136 -1.78 13.06 -4.60
C SER A 136 -1.12 14.37 -4.19
N ASP A 137 -0.86 14.59 -2.91
CA ASP A 137 -0.26 15.81 -2.35
C ASP A 137 1.11 15.47 -1.74
N ALA A 138 2.17 15.98 -2.34
CA ALA A 138 3.54 15.71 -1.95
C ALA A 138 3.88 16.31 -0.57
N ASP A 139 3.35 17.48 -0.25
CA ASP A 139 3.63 18.18 1.00
C ASP A 139 2.95 17.48 2.18
N LEU A 140 1.69 17.08 2.00
CA LEU A 140 0.97 16.28 2.99
C LEU A 140 1.63 14.91 3.19
N LYS A 141 2.08 14.28 2.09
CA LYS A 141 2.82 13.03 2.17
C LYS A 141 4.10 13.18 2.97
N ALA A 142 4.92 14.20 2.69
CA ALA A 142 6.15 14.46 3.42
C ALA A 142 5.90 14.72 4.91
N LYS A 143 4.83 15.44 5.24
CA LYS A 143 4.43 15.70 6.63
C LYS A 143 4.06 14.42 7.37
N VAL A 144 3.23 13.56 6.77
CA VAL A 144 2.84 12.27 7.38
C VAL A 144 4.05 11.34 7.51
N ASP A 145 4.89 11.24 6.47
CA ASP A 145 6.11 10.42 6.52
C ASP A 145 7.07 10.88 7.62
N GLY A 146 7.21 12.19 7.81
CA GLY A 146 7.99 12.76 8.93
C GLY A 146 7.41 12.39 10.30
N MET A 147 6.07 12.42 10.44
CA MET A 147 5.42 11.97 11.69
C MET A 147 5.67 10.48 11.94
N MET A 148 5.57 9.64 10.90
CA MET A 148 5.87 8.21 11.03
C MET A 148 7.31 7.96 11.46
N ALA A 149 8.28 8.66 10.88
CA ALA A 149 9.69 8.55 11.23
C ALA A 149 9.93 8.95 12.70
N ALA A 150 9.36 10.08 13.14
CA ALA A 150 9.48 10.54 14.51
C ALA A 150 8.88 9.55 15.52
N MET A 151 7.75 8.90 15.20
CA MET A 151 7.13 7.89 16.06
C MET A 151 7.93 6.58 16.11
N ALA A 152 8.57 6.19 15.00
CA ALA A 152 9.35 4.96 14.92
C ALA A 152 10.67 5.04 15.71
N THR A 153 11.15 6.23 16.04
CA THR A 153 12.39 6.46 16.81
C THR A 153 12.16 6.66 18.31
N GLN A 154 10.90 6.69 18.76
CA GLN A 154 10.61 6.77 20.19
C GLN A 154 10.73 5.37 20.80
N PRO A 155 11.51 5.22 21.90
CA PRO A 155 11.70 3.94 22.59
C PRO A 155 10.42 3.42 23.25
#